data_59adfbeeb091b1931c1897ee43a808f8
#
_entry.id   59adfbeeb091b1931c1897ee43a808f8
#
_cell.length_a   1.000
_cell.length_b   1.000
_cell.length_c   1.000
_cell.angle_alpha   90.00
_cell.angle_beta   90.00
_cell.angle_gamma   90.00
#
_symmetry.space_group_name_H-M   'P 1'
#
loop_
_entity.id
_entity.type
_entity.pdbx_description
1 polymer ?
#
loop_
_entity_poly.entity_id
_entity_poly.type
_entity_poly.pdbx_seq_one_letter_code
_entity_poly.pdbx_strand_id
1 'polypeptide(L)'
;MKHIAIALAVAASSIECVANDNIMKTLDTRQQSIVTVAAFEARGDMDGLAGAIGNALDNGIDVSSLKEVFAQLYAYTGFPRSLNALGTLQSVIARRTERGIQDAPGRDASPLPADYDALSQGTQVQTRLCGGTPFTYAFDASEDYYLKAHLFGDIFARDILTFAEREMATIGALSALEGCAPQLKAHVSGARNMGVTDDQLHAIPAVPAAKVGAMESWRAAQAVADVFGEEFTQGRPVDNQIFPIGEPNTAYAKYFIGNSYLAPLLGQPLSMSNVTFEPRCRNNWHIHHRGGQILVCVGGTGCYQEWGKAPQLLHPGDVVNIPAEVKHWHGATADSWFQHIAIAVPAEGASNEWLEPVDDATYDALQDSSTTK
;
A
#
# COMPACT_ATOMS: atom_id res chain seq x y z
N MET A 1 -27.14 25.82 -9.88
CA MET A 1 -26.85 24.53 -9.19
C MET A 1 -25.57 23.84 -9.62
N LYS A 2 -25.06 24.05 -10.85
CA LYS A 2 -23.78 23.41 -11.32
C LYS A 2 -22.51 23.96 -10.61
N HIS A 3 -22.54 25.18 -10.10
CA HIS A 3 -21.37 25.78 -9.42
C HIS A 3 -21.21 25.36 -7.95
N ILE A 4 -22.26 24.87 -7.31
CA ILE A 4 -22.20 24.45 -5.89
C ILE A 4 -21.61 23.04 -5.75
N ALA A 5 -21.88 22.13 -6.70
CA ALA A 5 -21.36 20.77 -6.66
C ALA A 5 -19.82 20.70 -6.92
N ILE A 6 -19.31 21.58 -7.82
CA ILE A 6 -17.86 21.67 -8.09
C ILE A 6 -17.12 22.27 -6.89
N ALA A 7 -17.72 23.27 -6.23
CA ALA A 7 -17.14 23.89 -5.05
C ALA A 7 -17.10 22.94 -3.83
N LEU A 8 -18.06 22.03 -3.70
CA LEU A 8 -18.08 21.03 -2.62
C LEU A 8 -17.05 19.90 -2.86
N ALA A 9 -16.89 19.42 -4.09
CA ALA A 9 -15.89 18.40 -4.41
C ALA A 9 -14.44 18.92 -4.28
N VAL A 10 -14.19 20.16 -4.74
CA VAL A 10 -12.89 20.84 -4.54
C VAL A 10 -12.64 21.15 -3.07
N ALA A 11 -13.69 21.49 -2.28
CA ALA A 11 -13.55 21.72 -0.85
C ALA A 11 -13.28 20.42 -0.08
N ALA A 12 -13.89 19.30 -0.43
CA ALA A 12 -13.63 17.99 0.18
C ALA A 12 -12.20 17.53 -0.08
N SER A 13 -11.74 17.54 -1.32
CA SER A 13 -10.37 17.16 -1.67
C SER A 13 -9.30 18.09 -1.06
N SER A 14 -9.61 19.38 -0.93
CA SER A 14 -8.73 20.34 -0.25
C SER A 14 -8.73 20.16 1.28
N ILE A 15 -9.84 19.75 1.88
CA ILE A 15 -9.91 19.45 3.32
C ILE A 15 -9.15 18.15 3.64
N GLU A 16 -9.26 17.11 2.82
CA GLU A 16 -8.50 15.87 2.98
C GLU A 16 -6.99 16.09 2.77
N CYS A 17 -6.59 16.89 1.77
CA CYS A 17 -5.20 17.25 1.55
C CYS A 17 -4.64 18.05 2.75
N VAL A 18 -5.36 19.03 3.27
CA VAL A 18 -4.96 19.82 4.45
C VAL A 18 -4.95 18.97 5.73
N ALA A 19 -5.87 18.02 5.88
CA ALA A 19 -5.87 17.09 7.00
C ALA A 19 -4.65 16.16 6.96
N ASN A 20 -4.32 15.56 5.81
CA ASN A 20 -3.12 14.75 5.62
C ASN A 20 -1.82 15.53 5.86
N ASP A 21 -1.73 16.77 5.39
CA ASP A 21 -0.59 17.65 5.65
C ASP A 21 -0.41 17.95 7.15
N ASN A 22 -1.50 18.13 7.89
CA ASN A 22 -1.43 18.36 9.33
C ASN A 22 -1.04 17.09 10.11
N ILE A 23 -1.55 15.93 9.70
CA ILE A 23 -1.17 14.64 10.29
C ILE A 23 0.32 14.35 10.06
N MET A 24 0.82 14.57 8.85
CA MET A 24 2.25 14.39 8.54
C MET A 24 3.16 15.28 9.38
N LYS A 25 2.71 16.46 9.82
CA LYS A 25 3.52 17.34 10.68
C LYS A 25 3.79 16.77 12.08
N THR A 26 3.10 15.73 12.49
CA THR A 26 3.39 14.97 13.71
C THR A 26 4.72 14.22 13.62
N LEU A 27 5.16 13.88 12.40
CA LEU A 27 6.47 13.34 12.09
C LEU A 27 7.38 14.48 11.60
N ASP A 28 8.58 14.57 12.13
CA ASP A 28 9.56 15.50 11.58
C ASP A 28 10.03 15.06 10.18
N THR A 29 10.73 15.95 9.49
CA THR A 29 11.17 15.72 8.10
C THR A 29 12.13 14.54 7.99
N ARG A 30 12.95 14.28 9.03
CA ARG A 30 13.88 13.16 9.09
C ARG A 30 13.12 11.84 9.21
N GLN A 31 12.13 11.75 10.10
CA GLN A 31 11.28 10.59 10.29
C GLN A 31 10.48 10.25 9.01
N GLN A 32 9.87 11.26 8.38
CA GLN A 32 9.18 11.09 7.10
C GLN A 32 10.11 10.55 6.00
N SER A 33 11.34 11.08 5.92
CA SER A 33 12.31 10.64 4.92
C SER A 33 12.76 9.20 5.16
N ILE A 34 13.01 8.80 6.41
CA ILE A 34 13.36 7.42 6.79
C ILE A 34 12.26 6.44 6.34
N VAL A 35 11.01 6.72 6.66
CA VAL A 35 9.86 5.89 6.22
C VAL A 35 9.81 5.79 4.70
N THR A 36 9.99 6.93 4.01
CA THR A 36 9.89 7.00 2.55
C THR A 36 10.99 6.21 1.84
N VAL A 37 12.26 6.40 2.22
CA VAL A 37 13.39 5.68 1.57
C VAL A 37 13.32 4.19 1.86
N ALA A 38 12.88 3.81 3.06
CA ALA A 38 12.71 2.41 3.44
C ALA A 38 11.60 1.72 2.62
N ALA A 39 10.49 2.39 2.39
CA ALA A 39 9.42 1.86 1.57
C ALA A 39 9.83 1.66 0.09
N PHE A 40 10.52 2.63 -0.51
CA PHE A 40 11.03 2.50 -1.89
C PHE A 40 12.10 1.41 -2.03
N GLU A 41 13.01 1.30 -1.05
CA GLU A 41 14.00 0.21 -1.02
C GLU A 41 13.31 -1.15 -1.01
N ALA A 42 12.38 -1.35 -0.09
CA ALA A 42 11.65 -2.60 0.08
C ALA A 42 10.78 -2.94 -1.12
N ARG A 43 10.20 -1.95 -1.79
CA ARG A 43 9.45 -2.11 -3.04
C ARG A 43 10.36 -2.50 -4.21
N GLY A 44 11.64 -2.15 -4.16
CA GLY A 44 12.58 -2.34 -5.26
C GLY A 44 12.44 -1.28 -6.37
N ASP A 45 11.81 -0.16 -6.09
CA ASP A 45 11.65 0.98 -6.99
C ASP A 45 12.86 1.92 -6.86
N MET A 46 13.91 1.64 -7.63
CA MET A 46 15.17 2.38 -7.56
C MET A 46 15.07 3.80 -8.11
N ASP A 47 14.15 4.08 -9.02
CA ASP A 47 13.92 5.43 -9.55
C ASP A 47 13.22 6.30 -8.51
N GLY A 48 12.15 5.80 -7.89
CA GLY A 48 11.49 6.44 -6.76
C GLY A 48 12.44 6.63 -5.59
N LEU A 49 13.27 5.62 -5.29
CA LEU A 49 14.29 5.69 -4.25
C LEU A 49 15.33 6.80 -4.52
N ALA A 50 15.79 6.96 -5.77
CA ALA A 50 16.76 8.01 -6.11
C ALA A 50 16.18 9.41 -5.84
N GLY A 51 14.91 9.64 -6.17
CA GLY A 51 14.20 10.87 -5.84
C GLY A 51 14.07 11.09 -4.32
N ALA A 52 13.66 10.04 -3.61
CA ALA A 52 13.51 10.08 -2.15
C ALA A 52 14.84 10.35 -1.43
N ILE A 53 15.93 9.74 -1.87
CA ILE A 53 17.30 10.02 -1.35
C ILE A 53 17.67 11.47 -1.57
N GLY A 54 17.46 12.02 -2.79
CA GLY A 54 17.73 13.43 -3.07
C GLY A 54 16.99 14.36 -2.12
N ASN A 55 15.69 14.13 -1.94
CA ASN A 55 14.85 14.88 -1.01
C ASN A 55 15.33 14.74 0.47
N ALA A 56 15.74 13.53 0.89
CA ALA A 56 16.23 13.29 2.23
C ALA A 56 17.54 14.08 2.51
N LEU A 57 18.46 14.09 1.55
CA LEU A 57 19.71 14.87 1.64
C LEU A 57 19.42 16.38 1.65
N ASP A 58 18.47 16.88 0.83
CA ASP A 58 18.05 18.29 0.83
C ASP A 58 17.40 18.69 2.16
N ASN A 59 16.77 17.75 2.85
CA ASN A 59 16.18 17.91 4.17
C ASN A 59 17.17 17.71 5.33
N GLY A 60 18.47 17.56 5.03
CA GLY A 60 19.53 17.53 6.02
C GLY A 60 19.80 16.16 6.67
N ILE A 61 19.27 15.07 6.10
CA ILE A 61 19.70 13.73 6.48
C ILE A 61 21.12 13.51 5.93
N ASP A 62 22.02 13.06 6.78
CA ASP A 62 23.39 12.76 6.39
C ASP A 62 23.52 11.39 5.69
N VAL A 63 24.63 11.23 4.96
CA VAL A 63 24.91 10.01 4.17
C VAL A 63 25.06 8.79 5.07
N SER A 64 25.66 8.90 6.25
CA SER A 64 25.80 7.79 7.20
C SER A 64 24.45 7.26 7.67
N SER A 65 23.49 8.15 7.94
CA SER A 65 22.13 7.78 8.32
C SER A 65 21.40 6.99 7.22
N LEU A 66 21.52 7.41 5.95
CA LEU A 66 20.94 6.67 4.82
C LEU A 66 21.59 5.31 4.61
N LYS A 67 22.94 5.24 4.72
CA LYS A 67 23.65 3.96 4.69
C LYS A 67 23.16 3.02 5.78
N GLU A 68 22.92 3.55 6.98
CA GLU A 68 22.48 2.76 8.12
C GLU A 68 21.06 2.21 7.93
N VAL A 69 20.14 3.02 7.36
CA VAL A 69 18.79 2.53 6.98
C VAL A 69 18.93 1.36 6.02
N PHE A 70 19.66 1.49 4.92
CA PHE A 70 19.77 0.43 3.91
C PHE A 70 20.54 -0.80 4.44
N ALA A 71 21.55 -0.59 5.29
CA ALA A 71 22.26 -1.68 5.93
C ALA A 71 21.37 -2.47 6.91
N GLN A 72 20.45 -1.81 7.63
CA GLN A 72 19.48 -2.51 8.47
C GLN A 72 18.49 -3.32 7.64
N LEU A 73 18.00 -2.73 6.54
CA LEU A 73 16.89 -3.30 5.78
C LEU A 73 17.23 -4.62 5.08
N TYR A 74 18.53 -4.94 4.88
CA TYR A 74 18.85 -6.24 4.29
C TYR A 74 18.28 -7.43 5.08
N ALA A 75 18.10 -7.26 6.40
CA ALA A 75 17.51 -8.29 7.25
C ALA A 75 16.01 -8.53 6.97
N TYR A 76 15.34 -7.61 6.27
CA TYR A 76 13.93 -7.68 5.90
C TYR A 76 13.70 -7.88 4.41
N THR A 77 14.58 -7.31 3.57
CA THR A 77 14.42 -7.23 2.12
C THR A 77 15.46 -8.05 1.36
N GLY A 78 16.45 -8.59 2.07
CA GLY A 78 17.58 -9.33 1.53
C GLY A 78 18.69 -8.43 0.96
N PHE A 79 19.90 -8.99 0.88
CA PHE A 79 21.08 -8.29 0.34
C PHE A 79 20.87 -7.66 -1.05
N PRO A 80 20.16 -8.30 -2.02
CA PRO A 80 20.03 -7.71 -3.34
C PRO A 80 19.40 -6.31 -3.32
N ARG A 81 18.30 -6.11 -2.58
CA ARG A 81 17.64 -4.80 -2.49
C ARG A 81 18.49 -3.77 -1.74
N SER A 82 19.06 -4.17 -0.60
CA SER A 82 19.96 -3.31 0.17
C SER A 82 21.18 -2.85 -0.63
N LEU A 83 21.83 -3.77 -1.37
CA LEU A 83 22.97 -3.42 -2.23
C LEU A 83 22.59 -2.49 -3.38
N ASN A 84 21.42 -2.71 -4.00
CA ASN A 84 20.91 -1.80 -5.02
C ASN A 84 20.60 -0.41 -4.44
N ALA A 85 20.05 -0.33 -3.24
CA ALA A 85 19.78 0.94 -2.56
C ALA A 85 21.07 1.70 -2.23
N LEU A 86 22.10 0.99 -1.74
CA LEU A 86 23.42 1.58 -1.50
C LEU A 86 24.08 2.08 -2.80
N GLY A 87 23.95 1.33 -3.91
CA GLY A 87 24.40 1.74 -5.23
C GLY A 87 23.65 2.97 -5.75
N THR A 88 22.33 3.04 -5.50
CA THR A 88 21.51 4.20 -5.83
C THR A 88 21.93 5.43 -5.03
N LEU A 89 22.16 5.29 -3.71
CA LEU A 89 22.69 6.37 -2.87
C LEU A 89 24.03 6.89 -3.40
N GLN A 90 24.97 5.99 -3.71
CA GLN A 90 26.27 6.36 -4.28
C GLN A 90 26.10 7.16 -5.59
N SER A 91 25.21 6.72 -6.47
CA SER A 91 24.93 7.38 -7.74
C SER A 91 24.27 8.75 -7.57
N VAL A 92 23.37 8.90 -6.59
CA VAL A 92 22.77 10.20 -6.26
C VAL A 92 23.80 11.17 -5.76
N ILE A 93 24.65 10.76 -4.81
CA ILE A 93 25.73 11.59 -4.25
C ILE A 93 26.70 12.04 -5.37
N ALA A 94 27.11 11.14 -6.26
CA ALA A 94 28.00 11.47 -7.37
C ALA A 94 27.41 12.57 -8.27
N ARG A 95 26.13 12.41 -8.71
CA ARG A 95 25.43 13.41 -9.53
C ARG A 95 25.26 14.76 -8.80
N ARG A 96 25.07 14.76 -7.49
CA ARG A 96 24.96 15.97 -6.67
C ARG A 96 26.30 16.68 -6.56
N THR A 97 27.39 15.93 -6.36
CA THR A 97 28.76 16.43 -6.34
C THR A 97 29.16 17.08 -7.68
N GLU A 98 28.83 16.46 -8.81
CA GLU A 98 29.03 17.04 -10.17
C GLU A 98 28.30 18.38 -10.35
N ARG A 99 27.20 18.59 -9.63
CA ARG A 99 26.43 19.84 -9.61
C ARG A 99 26.93 20.83 -8.55
N GLY A 100 28.04 20.54 -7.86
CA GLY A 100 28.63 21.39 -6.83
C GLY A 100 27.92 21.29 -5.47
N ILE A 101 27.04 20.32 -5.26
CA ILE A 101 26.36 20.10 -3.98
C ILE A 101 27.22 19.17 -3.12
N GLN A 102 27.45 19.55 -1.87
CA GLN A 102 28.19 18.75 -0.90
C GLN A 102 27.20 18.28 0.19
N ASP A 103 26.93 16.99 0.21
CA ASP A 103 26.08 16.37 1.21
C ASP A 103 26.88 16.10 2.49
N ALA A 104 26.22 16.26 3.65
CA ALA A 104 26.84 15.97 4.94
C ALA A 104 27.21 14.49 5.05
N PRO A 105 28.48 14.12 5.28
CA PRO A 105 28.89 12.72 5.32
C PRO A 105 28.28 11.95 6.50
N GLY A 106 27.96 12.65 7.58
CA GLY A 106 27.58 12.05 8.86
C GLY A 106 28.79 11.50 9.64
N ARG A 107 28.52 10.87 10.76
CA ARG A 107 29.53 10.22 11.59
C ARG A 107 29.52 8.69 11.38
N ASP A 108 30.60 8.05 11.72
CA ASP A 108 30.63 6.60 11.85
C ASP A 108 29.94 6.14 13.16
N ALA A 109 29.50 4.89 13.19
CA ALA A 109 29.01 4.27 14.42
C ALA A 109 30.12 4.20 15.46
N SER A 110 29.76 4.41 16.73
CA SER A 110 30.70 4.26 17.83
C SER A 110 31.24 2.83 17.90
N PRO A 111 32.51 2.62 18.24
CA PRO A 111 33.03 1.28 18.48
C PRO A 111 32.27 0.59 19.61
N LEU A 112 31.98 -0.69 19.42
CA LEU A 112 31.40 -1.51 20.48
C LEU A 112 32.45 -1.83 21.56
N PRO A 113 32.03 -2.04 22.82
CA PRO A 113 32.93 -2.50 23.88
C PRO A 113 33.65 -3.80 23.51
N ALA A 114 34.87 -3.99 24.01
CA ALA A 114 35.66 -5.19 23.70
C ALA A 114 35.03 -6.50 24.22
N ASP A 115 34.19 -6.41 25.21
CA ASP A 115 33.41 -7.50 25.82
C ASP A 115 31.96 -7.54 25.33
N TYR A 116 31.64 -6.89 24.22
CA TYR A 116 30.30 -6.87 23.68
C TYR A 116 29.83 -8.26 23.24
N ASP A 117 28.72 -8.72 23.83
CA ASP A 117 28.07 -9.97 23.47
C ASP A 117 26.77 -9.67 22.70
N ALA A 118 26.82 -9.85 21.39
CA ALA A 118 25.71 -9.57 20.49
C ALA A 118 24.45 -10.36 20.83
N LEU A 119 24.56 -11.65 21.22
CA LEU A 119 23.42 -12.47 21.58
C LEU A 119 22.75 -11.98 22.86
N SER A 120 23.53 -11.66 23.88
CA SER A 120 23.03 -11.15 25.16
C SER A 120 22.37 -9.79 24.99
N GLN A 121 23.03 -8.85 24.33
CA GLN A 121 22.53 -7.50 24.10
C GLN A 121 21.30 -7.50 23.17
N GLY A 122 21.36 -8.26 22.10
CA GLY A 122 20.23 -8.38 21.17
C GLY A 122 19.00 -9.04 21.78
N THR A 123 19.20 -10.01 22.71
CA THR A 123 18.10 -10.57 23.50
C THR A 123 17.43 -9.50 24.35
N GLN A 124 18.21 -8.60 24.96
CA GLN A 124 17.66 -7.49 25.75
C GLN A 124 16.89 -6.48 24.88
N VAL A 125 17.45 -6.12 23.72
CA VAL A 125 16.80 -5.22 22.76
C VAL A 125 15.49 -5.83 22.26
N GLN A 126 15.49 -7.10 21.85
CA GLN A 126 14.28 -7.82 21.43
C GLN A 126 13.23 -7.90 22.55
N THR A 127 13.65 -8.19 23.77
CA THR A 127 12.76 -8.23 24.95
C THR A 127 12.10 -6.87 25.16
N ARG A 128 12.87 -5.77 25.05
CA ARG A 128 12.31 -4.41 25.13
C ARG A 128 11.31 -4.13 24.00
N LEU A 129 11.63 -4.49 22.77
CA LEU A 129 10.73 -4.37 21.62
C LEU A 129 9.42 -5.13 21.85
N CYS A 130 9.49 -6.31 22.46
CA CYS A 130 8.33 -7.13 22.82
C CYS A 130 7.61 -6.67 24.10
N GLY A 131 7.85 -5.47 24.61
CA GLY A 131 7.17 -4.91 25.79
C GLY A 131 7.62 -5.52 27.12
N GLY A 132 8.87 -6.01 27.19
CA GLY A 132 9.46 -6.62 28.38
C GLY A 132 9.26 -8.14 28.50
N THR A 133 8.58 -8.76 27.54
CA THR A 133 8.40 -10.22 27.49
C THR A 133 9.42 -10.84 26.53
N PRO A 134 10.29 -11.75 26.98
CA PRO A 134 11.23 -12.44 26.11
C PRO A 134 10.50 -13.22 25.01
N PHE A 135 10.95 -13.07 23.77
CA PHE A 135 10.48 -13.86 22.65
C PHE A 135 11.52 -14.94 22.32
N THR A 136 11.05 -16.13 21.98
CA THR A 136 11.89 -17.23 21.49
C THR A 136 11.18 -17.93 20.34
N TYR A 137 11.86 -17.99 19.18
CA TYR A 137 11.38 -18.75 18.04
C TYR A 137 11.77 -20.21 18.20
N ALA A 138 10.95 -20.94 18.99
CA ALA A 138 11.28 -22.30 19.44
C ALA A 138 11.32 -23.34 18.31
N PHE A 139 10.71 -23.04 17.16
CA PHE A 139 10.67 -23.96 16.01
C PHE A 139 12.01 -24.07 15.28
N ASP A 140 12.80 -22.99 15.21
CA ASP A 140 14.12 -22.95 14.58
C ASP A 140 15.10 -22.13 15.44
N ALA A 141 16.07 -22.83 16.01
CA ALA A 141 17.11 -22.22 16.86
C ALA A 141 18.07 -21.31 16.07
N SER A 142 18.27 -21.57 14.79
CA SER A 142 19.13 -20.73 13.93
C SER A 142 18.48 -19.39 13.66
N GLU A 143 17.19 -19.39 13.34
CA GLU A 143 16.40 -18.18 13.12
C GLU A 143 16.30 -17.35 14.42
N ASP A 144 16.07 -18.00 15.57
CA ASP A 144 16.06 -17.33 16.87
C ASP A 144 17.42 -16.68 17.19
N TYR A 145 18.51 -17.38 16.87
CA TYR A 145 19.88 -16.86 17.04
C TYR A 145 20.14 -15.65 16.14
N TYR A 146 19.77 -15.72 14.84
CA TYR A 146 20.02 -14.61 13.91
C TYR A 146 19.16 -13.38 14.25
N LEU A 147 17.93 -13.57 14.65
CA LEU A 147 17.09 -12.47 15.14
C LEU A 147 17.74 -11.78 16.32
N LYS A 148 18.18 -12.53 17.33
CA LYS A 148 18.77 -11.98 18.56
C LYS A 148 20.17 -11.44 18.35
N ALA A 149 21.11 -12.28 17.92
CA ALA A 149 22.52 -11.89 17.84
C ALA A 149 22.78 -10.94 16.69
N HIS A 150 22.22 -11.20 15.52
CA HIS A 150 22.58 -10.43 14.35
C HIS A 150 21.68 -9.19 14.16
N LEU A 151 20.35 -9.36 14.08
CA LEU A 151 19.48 -8.20 13.87
C LEU A 151 19.49 -7.27 15.08
N PHE A 152 19.08 -7.76 16.26
CA PHE A 152 18.96 -6.93 17.46
C PHE A 152 20.28 -6.73 18.19
N GLY A 153 21.28 -7.59 17.97
CA GLY A 153 22.63 -7.47 18.52
C GLY A 153 23.53 -6.61 17.64
N ASP A 154 23.98 -7.10 16.48
CA ASP A 154 24.96 -6.40 15.64
C ASP A 154 24.39 -5.12 15.01
N ILE A 155 23.21 -5.18 14.39
CA ILE A 155 22.66 -4.05 13.64
C ILE A 155 22.10 -2.98 14.58
N PHE A 156 21.27 -3.36 15.56
CA PHE A 156 20.67 -2.39 16.49
C PHE A 156 21.67 -1.80 17.48
N ALA A 157 22.84 -2.41 17.68
CA ALA A 157 23.90 -1.83 18.50
C ALA A 157 24.57 -0.60 17.88
N ARG A 158 24.44 -0.41 16.59
CA ARG A 158 25.03 0.72 15.88
C ARG A 158 24.22 1.99 16.16
N ASP A 159 24.85 3.01 16.73
CA ASP A 159 24.24 4.21 17.30
C ASP A 159 24.01 5.37 16.31
N ILE A 160 24.00 5.09 15.00
CA ILE A 160 23.71 6.08 13.94
C ILE A 160 22.21 6.44 13.95
N LEU A 161 21.33 5.43 14.09
CA LEU A 161 19.90 5.60 14.22
C LEU A 161 19.46 5.28 15.64
N THR A 162 18.48 6.00 16.14
CA THR A 162 17.78 5.66 17.38
C THR A 162 16.91 4.40 17.17
N PHE A 163 16.54 3.72 18.24
CA PHE A 163 15.62 2.58 18.14
C PHE A 163 14.26 2.97 17.53
N ALA A 164 13.76 4.17 17.83
CA ALA A 164 12.54 4.69 17.22
C ALA A 164 12.69 4.85 15.70
N GLU A 165 13.80 5.41 15.22
CA GLU A 165 14.07 5.56 13.78
C GLU A 165 14.25 4.20 13.08
N ARG A 166 14.87 3.23 13.75
CA ARG A 166 15.00 1.86 13.24
C ARG A 166 13.65 1.21 13.04
N GLU A 167 12.75 1.35 14.01
CA GLU A 167 11.39 0.83 13.89
C GLU A 167 10.59 1.56 12.80
N MET A 168 10.73 2.88 12.67
CA MET A 168 10.09 3.63 11.57
C MET A 168 10.58 3.18 10.19
N ALA A 169 11.90 2.92 10.04
CA ALA A 169 12.45 2.34 8.81
C ALA A 169 11.85 0.94 8.53
N THR A 170 11.76 0.10 9.55
CA THR A 170 11.19 -1.24 9.44
C THR A 170 9.71 -1.20 9.07
N ILE A 171 8.91 -0.32 9.70
CA ILE A 171 7.49 -0.13 9.35
C ILE A 171 7.35 0.34 7.90
N GLY A 172 8.17 1.32 7.47
CA GLY A 172 8.19 1.78 6.08
C GLY A 172 8.46 0.64 5.11
N ALA A 173 9.49 -0.17 5.36
CA ALA A 173 9.85 -1.30 4.51
C ALA A 173 8.76 -2.39 4.50
N LEU A 174 8.28 -2.82 5.66
CA LEU A 174 7.28 -3.88 5.77
C LEU A 174 5.93 -3.48 5.18
N SER A 175 5.58 -2.19 5.19
CA SER A 175 4.38 -1.70 4.52
C SER A 175 4.44 -1.89 2.99
N ALA A 176 5.64 -1.95 2.41
CA ALA A 176 5.87 -2.15 0.98
C ALA A 176 6.06 -3.63 0.58
N LEU A 177 6.08 -4.56 1.55
CA LEU A 177 6.21 -5.99 1.31
C LEU A 177 4.87 -6.72 1.44
N GLU A 178 4.56 -7.57 0.46
CA GLU A 178 3.43 -8.50 0.57
C GLU A 178 3.75 -9.66 1.51
N GLY A 179 2.69 -10.20 2.14
CA GLY A 179 2.81 -11.38 3.01
C GLY A 179 3.41 -11.10 4.39
N CYS A 180 3.78 -9.85 4.71
CA CYS A 180 4.47 -9.47 5.94
C CYS A 180 3.55 -8.78 6.99
N ALA A 181 2.24 -8.93 6.88
CA ALA A 181 1.28 -8.27 7.79
C ALA A 181 1.51 -8.61 9.29
N PRO A 182 1.79 -9.86 9.69
CA PRO A 182 2.09 -10.18 11.09
C PRO A 182 3.36 -9.47 11.60
N GLN A 183 4.41 -9.38 10.78
CA GLN A 183 5.66 -8.69 11.14
C GLN A 183 5.45 -7.18 11.20
N LEU A 184 4.71 -6.59 10.24
CA LEU A 184 4.37 -5.17 10.27
C LEU A 184 3.63 -4.81 11.57
N LYS A 185 2.61 -5.58 11.94
CA LYS A 185 1.89 -5.40 13.21
C LYS A 185 2.81 -5.51 14.43
N ALA A 186 3.72 -6.50 14.44
CA ALA A 186 4.69 -6.68 15.52
C ALA A 186 5.63 -5.46 15.65
N HIS A 187 6.11 -4.91 14.53
CA HIS A 187 6.98 -3.73 14.52
C HIS A 187 6.23 -2.43 14.84
N VAL A 188 4.96 -2.27 14.48
CA VAL A 188 4.14 -1.14 14.96
C VAL A 188 4.02 -1.19 16.49
N SER A 189 3.73 -2.36 17.08
CA SER A 189 3.72 -2.53 18.54
C SER A 189 5.10 -2.30 19.15
N GLY A 190 6.16 -2.85 18.53
CA GLY A 190 7.55 -2.69 18.96
C GLY A 190 8.02 -1.23 18.91
N ALA A 191 7.64 -0.49 17.89
CA ALA A 191 7.97 0.93 17.75
C ALA A 191 7.47 1.76 18.94
N ARG A 192 6.26 1.47 19.43
CA ARG A 192 5.72 2.07 20.64
C ARG A 192 6.61 1.81 21.85
N ASN A 193 7.07 0.56 22.02
CA ASN A 193 7.98 0.17 23.10
C ASN A 193 9.39 0.78 22.96
N MET A 194 9.76 1.18 21.74
CA MET A 194 11.06 1.82 21.39
C MET A 194 11.00 3.35 21.41
N GLY A 195 9.86 3.95 21.76
CA GLY A 195 9.72 5.38 21.99
C GLY A 195 9.06 6.19 20.87
N VAL A 196 8.48 5.52 19.86
CA VAL A 196 7.58 6.18 18.91
C VAL A 196 6.24 6.45 19.62
N THR A 197 5.76 7.68 19.57
CA THR A 197 4.50 8.04 20.23
C THR A 197 3.28 7.50 19.48
N ASP A 198 2.15 7.37 20.17
CA ASP A 198 0.90 6.91 19.56
C ASP A 198 0.47 7.85 18.40
N ASP A 199 0.60 9.16 18.58
CA ASP A 199 0.31 10.14 17.52
C ASP A 199 1.24 9.97 16.30
N GLN A 200 2.51 9.65 16.52
CA GLN A 200 3.45 9.39 15.43
C GLN A 200 3.09 8.10 14.69
N LEU A 201 2.71 7.04 15.40
CA LEU A 201 2.28 5.79 14.76
C LEU A 201 1.05 5.99 13.89
N HIS A 202 0.05 6.75 14.36
CA HIS A 202 -1.13 7.10 13.55
C HIS A 202 -0.80 8.02 12.36
N ALA A 203 0.30 8.78 12.44
CA ALA A 203 0.74 9.65 11.35
C ALA A 203 1.55 8.90 10.26
N ILE A 204 2.19 7.77 10.59
CA ILE A 204 3.03 7.03 9.63
C ILE A 204 2.30 6.71 8.32
N PRO A 205 1.04 6.22 8.30
CA PRO A 205 0.36 5.88 7.05
C PRO A 205 0.21 7.04 6.06
N ALA A 206 0.14 8.29 6.55
CA ALA A 206 0.03 9.47 5.69
C ALA A 206 1.32 9.71 4.87
N VAL A 207 2.47 9.23 5.34
CA VAL A 207 3.76 9.39 4.62
C VAL A 207 3.78 8.58 3.32
N PRO A 208 3.56 7.25 3.33
CA PRO A 208 3.48 6.51 2.08
C PRO A 208 2.28 6.92 1.22
N ALA A 209 1.13 7.34 1.79
CA ALA A 209 0.02 7.89 1.02
C ALA A 209 0.43 9.06 0.13
N ALA A 210 1.24 9.97 0.67
CA ALA A 210 1.66 11.18 -0.04
C ALA A 210 2.88 10.96 -0.94
N LYS A 211 3.75 9.98 -0.66
CA LYS A 211 5.10 9.91 -1.23
C LYS A 211 5.44 8.61 -1.94
N VAL A 212 4.74 7.51 -1.67
CA VAL A 212 5.09 6.16 -2.16
C VAL A 212 3.92 5.53 -2.92
N GLY A 213 2.82 5.23 -2.24
CA GLY A 213 1.65 4.61 -2.85
C GLY A 213 0.53 4.31 -1.87
N ALA A 214 -0.67 4.13 -2.42
CA ALA A 214 -1.87 3.89 -1.63
C ALA A 214 -1.83 2.54 -0.90
N MET A 215 -1.19 1.52 -1.50
CA MET A 215 -1.12 0.18 -0.92
C MET A 215 -0.22 0.13 0.33
N GLU A 216 0.93 0.81 0.28
CA GLU A 216 1.84 0.94 1.41
C GLU A 216 1.15 1.68 2.57
N SER A 217 0.42 2.76 2.24
CA SER A 217 -0.40 3.49 3.20
C SER A 217 -1.45 2.59 3.84
N TRP A 218 -2.19 1.84 3.03
CA TRP A 218 -3.26 0.96 3.48
C TRP A 218 -2.73 -0.13 4.43
N ARG A 219 -1.62 -0.81 4.07
CA ARG A 219 -1.01 -1.83 4.93
C ARG A 219 -0.54 -1.25 6.27
N ALA A 220 0.10 -0.07 6.24
CA ALA A 220 0.53 0.62 7.44
C ALA A 220 -0.67 1.02 8.32
N ALA A 221 -1.73 1.58 7.74
CA ALA A 221 -2.94 1.99 8.46
C ALA A 221 -3.67 0.80 9.09
N GLN A 222 -3.79 -0.31 8.36
CA GLN A 222 -4.37 -1.53 8.89
C GLN A 222 -3.58 -2.07 10.08
N ALA A 223 -2.24 -2.10 9.98
CA ALA A 223 -1.39 -2.57 11.08
C ALA A 223 -1.47 -1.68 12.32
N VAL A 224 -1.57 -0.35 12.13
CA VAL A 224 -1.80 0.61 13.24
C VAL A 224 -3.15 0.34 13.88
N ALA A 225 -4.24 0.31 13.11
CA ALA A 225 -5.58 0.03 13.63
C ALA A 225 -5.63 -1.30 14.42
N ASP A 226 -5.00 -2.35 13.87
CA ASP A 226 -4.91 -3.66 14.54
C ASP A 226 -4.18 -3.62 15.89
N VAL A 227 -3.13 -2.80 16.03
CA VAL A 227 -2.37 -2.65 17.29
C VAL A 227 -3.17 -1.86 18.33
N PHE A 228 -3.92 -0.85 17.88
CA PHE A 228 -4.72 -0.02 18.78
C PHE A 228 -6.14 -0.59 19.05
N GLY A 229 -6.52 -1.68 18.36
CA GLY A 229 -7.87 -2.26 18.50
C GLY A 229 -8.95 -1.37 17.89
N GLU A 230 -8.60 -0.61 16.88
CA GLU A 230 -9.49 0.30 16.15
C GLU A 230 -10.18 -0.41 14.99
N GLU A 231 -11.39 0.02 14.66
CA GLU A 231 -12.10 -0.48 13.48
C GLU A 231 -11.42 0.05 12.21
N PHE A 232 -11.03 -0.86 11.31
CA PHE A 232 -10.42 -0.51 10.02
C PHE A 232 -11.41 -0.74 8.89
N THR A 233 -11.93 0.33 8.33
CA THR A 233 -13.00 0.31 7.30
C THR A 233 -12.51 0.66 5.90
N GLN A 234 -11.22 1.03 5.74
CA GLN A 234 -10.68 1.36 4.43
C GLN A 234 -10.52 0.11 3.56
N GLY A 235 -11.18 0.09 2.42
CA GLY A 235 -11.00 -0.98 1.44
C GLY A 235 -9.57 -1.03 0.90
N ARG A 236 -9.11 -2.25 0.59
CA ARG A 236 -7.78 -2.46 -0.01
C ARG A 236 -7.69 -1.73 -1.36
N PRO A 237 -6.71 -0.86 -1.59
CA PRO A 237 -6.50 -0.20 -2.88
C PRO A 237 -6.24 -1.21 -4.00
N VAL A 238 -6.45 -0.79 -5.23
CA VAL A 238 -6.02 -1.57 -6.40
C VAL A 238 -4.50 -1.50 -6.50
N ASP A 239 -3.86 -2.64 -6.44
CA ASP A 239 -2.41 -2.75 -6.57
C ASP A 239 -2.01 -2.71 -8.06
N ASN A 240 -0.85 -2.11 -8.36
CA ASN A 240 -0.29 -2.05 -9.73
C ASN A 240 -1.26 -1.53 -10.80
N GLN A 241 -1.83 -0.34 -10.59
CA GLN A 241 -2.73 0.27 -11.57
C GLN A 241 -2.03 0.53 -12.90
N ILE A 242 -2.29 -0.33 -13.89
CA ILE A 242 -1.84 -0.13 -15.28
C ILE A 242 -2.68 0.94 -15.98
N PHE A 243 -3.96 1.04 -15.62
CA PHE A 243 -4.92 1.96 -16.20
C PHE A 243 -5.39 3.00 -15.19
N PRO A 244 -5.67 4.24 -15.61
CA PRO A 244 -6.16 5.28 -14.72
C PRO A 244 -7.50 4.88 -14.07
N ILE A 245 -7.73 5.31 -12.83
CA ILE A 245 -9.02 5.14 -12.15
C ILE A 245 -10.14 5.81 -12.95
N GLY A 246 -9.87 6.98 -13.48
CA GLY A 246 -10.85 7.78 -14.24
C GLY A 246 -11.63 8.76 -13.38
N GLU A 247 -12.61 9.42 -14.02
CA GLU A 247 -13.49 10.37 -13.37
C GLU A 247 -14.69 9.67 -12.71
N PRO A 248 -15.30 10.26 -11.67
CA PRO A 248 -16.51 9.72 -11.07
C PRO A 248 -17.58 9.44 -12.12
N ASN A 249 -18.13 8.24 -12.12
CA ASN A 249 -19.10 7.76 -13.11
C ASN A 249 -20.51 8.34 -12.88
N THR A 250 -20.61 9.68 -12.89
CA THR A 250 -21.84 10.40 -12.54
C THR A 250 -22.98 10.16 -13.51
N ALA A 251 -22.71 9.91 -14.79
CA ALA A 251 -23.70 9.69 -15.82
C ALA A 251 -24.53 8.41 -15.57
N TYR A 252 -23.90 7.40 -14.98
CA TYR A 252 -24.53 6.11 -14.70
C TYR A 252 -24.77 5.86 -13.22
N ALA A 253 -24.45 6.82 -12.33
CA ALA A 253 -24.50 6.64 -10.88
C ALA A 253 -25.82 6.04 -10.36
N LYS A 254 -26.96 6.36 -10.99
CA LYS A 254 -28.29 5.80 -10.63
C LYS A 254 -28.43 4.29 -10.84
N TYR A 255 -27.49 3.67 -11.54
CA TYR A 255 -27.46 2.23 -11.83
C TYR A 255 -26.39 1.48 -11.03
N PHE A 256 -25.79 2.16 -10.04
CA PHE A 256 -24.76 1.59 -9.18
C PHE A 256 -25.11 1.79 -7.72
N ILE A 257 -24.75 0.83 -6.89
CA ILE A 257 -24.68 0.98 -5.44
C ILE A 257 -23.20 1.19 -5.09
N GLY A 258 -22.87 2.26 -4.38
CA GLY A 258 -21.49 2.68 -4.09
C GLY A 258 -20.87 3.52 -5.19
N ASN A 259 -19.59 3.83 -5.05
CA ASN A 259 -18.86 4.70 -5.96
C ASN A 259 -18.16 3.90 -7.07
N SER A 260 -18.28 4.40 -8.29
CA SER A 260 -17.56 3.87 -9.45
C SER A 260 -16.95 5.01 -10.28
N TYR A 261 -15.91 4.67 -11.01
CA TYR A 261 -15.14 5.60 -11.84
C TYR A 261 -15.01 5.04 -13.25
N LEU A 262 -14.89 5.92 -14.24
CA LEU A 262 -14.80 5.56 -15.65
C LEU A 262 -13.65 6.30 -16.32
N ALA A 263 -12.73 5.55 -16.91
CA ALA A 263 -11.67 6.07 -17.77
C ALA A 263 -11.86 5.53 -19.20
N PRO A 264 -12.37 6.34 -20.15
CA PRO A 264 -12.45 5.93 -21.55
C PRO A 264 -11.04 5.66 -22.10
N LEU A 265 -10.84 4.49 -22.71
CA LEU A 265 -9.57 4.08 -23.32
C LEU A 265 -9.63 4.15 -24.84
N LEU A 266 -10.76 3.75 -25.42
CA LEU A 266 -10.99 3.76 -26.86
C LEU A 266 -12.48 3.99 -27.16
N GLY A 267 -12.78 4.81 -28.18
CA GLY A 267 -14.17 5.08 -28.59
C GLY A 267 -14.56 4.39 -29.89
N GLN A 268 -13.61 4.21 -30.84
CA GLN A 268 -13.81 3.61 -32.15
C GLN A 268 -12.59 2.72 -32.50
N PRO A 269 -12.75 1.57 -33.17
CA PRO A 269 -13.98 1.00 -33.75
C PRO A 269 -14.88 0.31 -32.71
N LEU A 270 -14.44 0.16 -31.45
CA LEU A 270 -15.24 -0.39 -30.36
C LEU A 270 -15.07 0.48 -29.10
N SER A 271 -16.11 0.52 -28.26
CA SER A 271 -16.06 1.22 -26.99
C SER A 271 -15.33 0.37 -25.95
N MET A 272 -14.26 0.95 -25.37
CA MET A 272 -13.46 0.31 -24.34
C MET A 272 -13.17 1.32 -23.22
N SER A 273 -13.43 0.94 -21.98
CA SER A 273 -13.18 1.79 -20.81
C SER A 273 -12.62 0.97 -19.66
N ASN A 274 -11.71 1.56 -18.88
CA ASN A 274 -11.40 1.03 -17.56
C ASN A 274 -12.49 1.49 -16.59
N VAL A 275 -13.15 0.53 -15.95
CA VAL A 275 -14.16 0.76 -14.91
C VAL A 275 -13.56 0.38 -13.58
N THR A 276 -13.58 1.32 -12.62
CA THR A 276 -13.07 1.12 -11.28
C THR A 276 -14.22 1.20 -10.29
N PHE A 277 -14.32 0.21 -9.42
CA PHE A 277 -15.30 0.11 -8.34
C PHE A 277 -14.60 0.19 -6.99
N GLU A 278 -15.12 1.02 -6.10
CA GLU A 278 -14.75 0.97 -4.68
C GLU A 278 -15.27 -0.32 -4.02
N PRO A 279 -14.72 -0.72 -2.86
CA PRO A 279 -15.24 -1.83 -2.08
C PRO A 279 -16.75 -1.73 -1.91
N ARG A 280 -17.45 -2.87 -2.04
CA ARG A 280 -18.92 -3.01 -2.03
C ARG A 280 -19.65 -2.36 -3.20
N CYS A 281 -18.99 -1.62 -4.09
CA CYS A 281 -19.64 -1.04 -5.27
C CYS A 281 -20.03 -2.15 -6.25
N ARG A 282 -21.25 -2.09 -6.76
CA ARG A 282 -21.82 -3.00 -7.75
C ARG A 282 -22.79 -2.29 -8.65
N ASN A 283 -22.90 -2.74 -9.90
CA ASN A 283 -23.93 -2.26 -10.79
C ASN A 283 -25.26 -3.04 -10.60
N ASN A 284 -26.33 -2.47 -11.11
CA ASN A 284 -27.63 -3.14 -11.18
C ASN A 284 -27.57 -4.37 -12.10
N TRP A 285 -28.53 -5.26 -11.96
CA TRP A 285 -28.83 -6.23 -13.00
C TRP A 285 -29.06 -5.49 -14.31
N HIS A 286 -28.47 -6.02 -15.40
CA HIS A 286 -28.61 -5.41 -16.73
C HIS A 286 -28.41 -6.42 -17.84
N ILE A 287 -28.80 -6.04 -19.06
CA ILE A 287 -28.71 -6.84 -20.28
C ILE A 287 -28.07 -6.02 -21.37
N HIS A 288 -27.15 -6.62 -22.11
CA HIS A 288 -26.65 -6.09 -23.37
C HIS A 288 -27.40 -6.71 -24.54
N HIS A 289 -28.24 -5.94 -25.22
CA HIS A 289 -29.00 -6.40 -26.35
C HIS A 289 -28.15 -6.43 -27.62
N ARG A 290 -28.27 -7.51 -28.40
CA ARG A 290 -27.64 -7.75 -29.71
C ARG A 290 -26.11 -7.83 -29.71
N GLY A 291 -25.42 -7.03 -28.91
CA GLY A 291 -23.97 -7.04 -28.79
C GLY A 291 -23.51 -8.04 -27.74
N GLY A 292 -23.07 -7.54 -26.63
CA GLY A 292 -22.52 -8.27 -25.49
C GLY A 292 -21.43 -7.42 -24.84
N GLN A 293 -20.79 -7.98 -23.84
CA GLN A 293 -19.68 -7.29 -23.17
C GLN A 293 -18.55 -8.29 -22.85
N ILE A 294 -17.31 -7.81 -22.95
CA ILE A 294 -16.16 -8.57 -22.44
C ILE A 294 -15.58 -7.76 -21.28
N LEU A 295 -15.33 -8.44 -20.17
CA LEU A 295 -14.58 -7.89 -19.02
C LEU A 295 -13.20 -8.51 -19.02
N VAL A 296 -12.16 -7.68 -18.96
CA VAL A 296 -10.79 -8.10 -18.71
C VAL A 296 -10.38 -7.54 -17.36
N CYS A 297 -10.20 -8.39 -16.36
CA CYS A 297 -9.89 -7.98 -15.00
C CYS A 297 -8.41 -7.55 -14.90
N VAL A 298 -8.16 -6.35 -14.41
CA VAL A 298 -6.82 -5.73 -14.42
C VAL A 298 -6.34 -5.29 -13.04
N GLY A 299 -7.20 -5.30 -12.01
CA GLY A 299 -6.79 -4.95 -10.66
C GLY A 299 -7.83 -5.27 -9.59
N GLY A 300 -7.36 -5.57 -8.40
CA GLY A 300 -8.20 -5.89 -7.24
C GLY A 300 -8.98 -7.18 -7.36
N THR A 301 -10.08 -7.31 -6.60
CA THR A 301 -10.94 -8.50 -6.61
C THR A 301 -12.38 -8.09 -6.86
N GLY A 302 -13.00 -8.69 -7.86
CA GLY A 302 -14.37 -8.44 -8.22
C GLY A 302 -15.23 -9.70 -8.18
N CYS A 303 -16.48 -9.52 -8.55
CA CYS A 303 -17.46 -10.58 -8.70
C CYS A 303 -18.32 -10.35 -9.93
N TYR A 304 -18.82 -11.45 -10.49
CA TYR A 304 -19.74 -11.51 -11.61
C TYR A 304 -20.78 -12.58 -11.39
N GLN A 305 -22.00 -12.31 -11.76
CA GLN A 305 -23.08 -13.30 -11.69
C GLN A 305 -24.05 -13.14 -12.86
N GLU A 306 -24.37 -14.23 -13.51
CA GLU A 306 -25.53 -14.34 -14.40
C GLU A 306 -26.78 -14.71 -13.59
N TRP A 307 -27.93 -14.22 -14.03
CA TRP A 307 -29.20 -14.52 -13.40
C TRP A 307 -29.44 -16.03 -13.30
N GLY A 308 -29.73 -16.50 -12.09
CA GLY A 308 -30.00 -17.93 -11.83
C GLY A 308 -28.77 -18.84 -11.79
N LYS A 309 -27.55 -18.27 -11.90
CA LYS A 309 -26.31 -19.04 -11.76
C LYS A 309 -25.57 -18.68 -10.46
N ALA A 310 -24.62 -19.52 -10.07
CA ALA A 310 -23.72 -19.22 -8.98
C ALA A 310 -22.81 -18.04 -9.34
N PRO A 311 -22.48 -17.18 -8.38
CA PRO A 311 -21.53 -16.10 -8.58
C PRO A 311 -20.11 -16.61 -8.79
N GLN A 312 -19.28 -15.79 -9.46
CA GLN A 312 -17.89 -16.05 -9.76
C GLN A 312 -17.03 -14.91 -9.22
N LEU A 313 -15.98 -15.25 -8.47
CA LEU A 313 -14.93 -14.28 -8.12
C LEU A 313 -14.04 -14.01 -9.34
N LEU A 314 -13.59 -12.76 -9.46
CA LEU A 314 -12.76 -12.27 -10.55
C LEU A 314 -11.46 -11.68 -10.01
N HIS A 315 -10.34 -12.09 -10.61
CA HIS A 315 -9.00 -11.63 -10.26
C HIS A 315 -8.28 -11.05 -11.49
N PRO A 316 -7.22 -10.27 -11.33
CA PRO A 316 -6.42 -9.80 -12.45
C PRO A 316 -5.98 -10.94 -13.37
N GLY A 317 -6.23 -10.79 -14.66
CA GLY A 317 -6.00 -11.80 -15.68
C GLY A 317 -7.23 -12.61 -16.08
N ASP A 318 -8.30 -12.59 -15.29
CA ASP A 318 -9.56 -13.24 -15.67
C ASP A 318 -10.25 -12.46 -16.80
N VAL A 319 -10.87 -13.23 -17.69
CA VAL A 319 -11.67 -12.69 -18.81
C VAL A 319 -13.05 -13.29 -18.78
N VAL A 320 -14.08 -12.44 -18.72
CA VAL A 320 -15.48 -12.84 -18.78
C VAL A 320 -16.04 -12.40 -20.13
N ASN A 321 -16.54 -13.36 -20.91
CA ASN A 321 -17.34 -13.07 -22.10
C ASN A 321 -18.83 -13.15 -21.72
N ILE A 322 -19.52 -12.04 -21.80
CA ILE A 322 -20.94 -11.89 -21.52
C ILE A 322 -21.69 -11.83 -22.86
N PRO A 323 -22.37 -12.90 -23.27
CA PRO A 323 -23.13 -12.91 -24.51
C PRO A 323 -24.28 -11.90 -24.50
N ALA A 324 -24.76 -11.53 -25.69
CA ALA A 324 -25.98 -10.75 -25.81
C ALA A 324 -27.16 -11.45 -25.10
N GLU A 325 -28.09 -10.65 -24.60
CA GLU A 325 -29.34 -11.07 -23.95
C GLU A 325 -29.13 -11.77 -22.57
N VAL A 326 -27.94 -11.81 -22.03
CA VAL A 326 -27.66 -12.37 -20.70
C VAL A 326 -27.89 -11.32 -19.62
N LYS A 327 -28.87 -11.59 -18.71
CA LYS A 327 -29.08 -10.78 -17.51
C LYS A 327 -27.97 -11.08 -16.51
N HIS A 328 -27.19 -10.05 -16.10
CA HIS A 328 -26.04 -10.20 -15.24
C HIS A 328 -25.78 -8.93 -14.43
N TRP A 329 -24.89 -9.06 -13.46
CA TRP A 329 -24.26 -7.93 -12.76
C TRP A 329 -22.81 -8.25 -12.43
N HIS A 330 -22.02 -7.20 -12.13
CA HIS A 330 -20.67 -7.32 -11.62
C HIS A 330 -20.35 -6.17 -10.64
N GLY A 331 -19.33 -6.36 -9.80
CA GLY A 331 -18.96 -5.40 -8.78
C GLY A 331 -17.64 -5.74 -8.10
N ALA A 332 -17.24 -4.91 -7.15
CA ALA A 332 -16.12 -5.15 -6.25
C ALA A 332 -16.54 -6.08 -5.10
N THR A 333 -15.58 -6.81 -4.51
CA THR A 333 -15.81 -7.49 -3.22
C THR A 333 -15.91 -6.49 -2.07
N ALA A 334 -16.28 -6.97 -0.88
CA ALA A 334 -16.52 -6.10 0.26
C ALA A 334 -15.24 -5.42 0.78
N ASP A 335 -14.11 -6.03 0.55
CA ASP A 335 -12.80 -5.66 1.10
C ASP A 335 -11.76 -5.23 0.06
N SER A 336 -12.13 -5.22 -1.23
CA SER A 336 -11.22 -4.88 -2.31
C SER A 336 -11.83 -3.91 -3.30
N TRP A 337 -11.04 -2.98 -3.81
CA TRP A 337 -11.31 -2.31 -5.06
C TRP A 337 -11.31 -3.32 -6.21
N PHE A 338 -11.96 -2.99 -7.32
CA PHE A 338 -11.97 -3.82 -8.51
C PHE A 338 -11.83 -2.97 -9.76
N GLN A 339 -10.90 -3.34 -10.64
CA GLN A 339 -10.74 -2.73 -11.95
C GLN A 339 -10.87 -3.76 -13.06
N HIS A 340 -11.61 -3.40 -14.09
CA HIS A 340 -11.72 -4.20 -15.30
C HIS A 340 -11.85 -3.30 -16.55
N ILE A 341 -11.32 -3.78 -17.65
CA ILE A 341 -11.60 -3.21 -18.95
C ILE A 341 -12.94 -3.74 -19.42
N ALA A 342 -13.90 -2.84 -19.55
CA ALA A 342 -15.20 -3.13 -20.15
C ALA A 342 -15.15 -2.85 -21.65
N ILE A 343 -15.37 -3.89 -22.46
CA ILE A 343 -15.35 -3.82 -23.94
C ILE A 343 -16.76 -4.09 -24.43
N ALA A 344 -17.40 -3.11 -25.05
CA ALA A 344 -18.68 -3.32 -25.68
C ALA A 344 -18.50 -4.06 -27.02
N VAL A 345 -19.14 -5.21 -27.19
CA VAL A 345 -19.10 -5.95 -28.46
C VAL A 345 -20.01 -5.22 -29.48
N PRO A 346 -19.48 -4.72 -30.61
CA PRO A 346 -20.27 -3.97 -31.56
C PRO A 346 -21.31 -4.85 -32.25
N ALA A 347 -22.54 -4.35 -32.35
CA ALA A 347 -23.61 -4.94 -33.14
C ALA A 347 -24.59 -3.86 -33.60
N GLU A 348 -25.25 -4.07 -34.75
CA GLU A 348 -26.26 -3.14 -35.23
C GLU A 348 -27.45 -3.07 -34.28
N GLY A 349 -27.77 -1.86 -33.79
CA GLY A 349 -28.83 -1.62 -32.82
C GLY A 349 -28.53 -2.16 -31.42
N ALA A 350 -27.23 -2.33 -31.07
CA ALA A 350 -26.84 -2.68 -29.71
C ALA A 350 -27.29 -1.61 -28.69
N SER A 351 -27.78 -2.06 -27.55
CA SER A 351 -28.23 -1.20 -26.45
C SER A 351 -28.08 -1.90 -25.10
N ASN A 352 -28.12 -1.12 -24.03
CA ASN A 352 -28.08 -1.63 -22.65
C ASN A 352 -29.43 -1.38 -21.97
N GLU A 353 -29.97 -2.41 -21.33
CA GLU A 353 -31.14 -2.34 -20.49
C GLU A 353 -30.73 -2.48 -19.02
N TRP A 354 -31.01 -1.45 -18.24
CA TRP A 354 -30.75 -1.44 -16.78
C TRP A 354 -32.02 -1.86 -16.04
N LEU A 355 -31.84 -2.83 -15.16
CA LEU A 355 -32.92 -3.47 -14.40
C LEU A 355 -32.83 -3.11 -12.91
N GLU A 356 -33.37 -3.97 -12.05
CA GLU A 356 -33.40 -3.78 -10.60
C GLU A 356 -31.99 -3.76 -9.97
N PRO A 357 -31.83 -3.08 -8.84
CA PRO A 357 -30.60 -3.14 -8.05
C PRO A 357 -30.32 -4.57 -7.55
N VAL A 358 -29.04 -4.92 -7.42
CA VAL A 358 -28.63 -6.13 -6.69
C VAL A 358 -28.75 -5.85 -5.21
N ASP A 359 -29.65 -6.59 -4.54
CA ASP A 359 -29.87 -6.42 -3.11
C ASP A 359 -28.69 -6.94 -2.26
N ASP A 360 -28.62 -6.49 -1.00
CA ASP A 360 -27.53 -6.86 -0.11
C ASP A 360 -27.50 -8.37 0.18
N ALA A 361 -28.64 -9.05 0.24
CA ALA A 361 -28.69 -10.49 0.49
C ALA A 361 -28.05 -11.28 -0.68
N THR A 362 -28.32 -10.88 -1.92
CA THR A 362 -27.69 -11.45 -3.13
C THR A 362 -26.19 -11.15 -3.15
N TYR A 363 -25.81 -9.95 -2.79
CA TYR A 363 -24.41 -9.54 -2.76
C TYR A 363 -23.62 -10.22 -1.62
N ASP A 364 -24.14 -10.27 -0.41
CA ASP A 364 -23.45 -10.83 0.76
C ASP A 364 -23.33 -12.37 0.70
N ALA A 365 -24.24 -13.06 0.01
CA ALA A 365 -24.15 -14.51 -0.26
C ALA A 365 -22.87 -14.90 -1.04
N LEU A 366 -22.22 -13.96 -1.72
CA LEU A 366 -20.92 -14.13 -2.38
C LEU A 366 -19.76 -14.24 -1.39
N GLN A 367 -19.83 -13.48 -0.30
CA GLN A 367 -18.76 -13.40 0.68
C GLN A 367 -18.62 -14.70 1.47
N ASP A 368 -19.74 -15.37 1.76
CA ASP A 368 -19.76 -16.63 2.50
C ASP A 368 -19.18 -17.81 1.68
N SER A 369 -19.23 -17.74 0.36
CA SER A 369 -18.66 -18.78 -0.51
C SER A 369 -17.13 -18.72 -0.64
N SER A 370 -16.49 -17.60 -0.27
CA SER A 370 -15.04 -17.42 -0.33
C SER A 370 -14.29 -17.93 0.90
N THR A 371 -14.99 -18.21 2.01
CA THR A 371 -14.42 -18.68 3.28
C THR A 371 -14.26 -20.22 3.36
N THR A 372 -14.62 -20.94 2.30
CA THR A 372 -14.60 -22.42 2.28
C THR A 372 -13.58 -22.98 1.26
N LYS A 373 -12.34 -22.49 1.29
CA LYS A 373 -11.21 -23.17 0.62
C LYS A 373 -9.96 -23.15 1.47
#